data_6e85ed1ca5573a59dec9ca1fca2ce75b
#
_entry.id   6e85ed1ca5573a59dec9ca1fca2ce75b
#
_cell.length_a   1.000
_cell.length_b   1.000
_cell.length_c   1.000
_cell.angle_alpha   90.00
_cell.angle_beta   90.00
_cell.angle_gamma   90.00
#
_symmetry.space_group_name_H-M   'P 1'
#
loop_
_entity.id
_entity.type
_entity.pdbx_description
1 polymer ?
#
loop_
_entity_poly.entity_id
_entity_poly.type
_entity_poly.pdbx_seq_one_letter_code
_entity_poly.pdbx_strand_id
1 'polypeptide(L)'
;MDLNGPQRQAVEADGHVLVSACPGAGKTRVLASRAARLLASDPTGRLAAVTFTRDAASELRKRILAGRPQDGSRVAAGTFHGLAFQQMRRAGLRIRILSESEYRDVLYRMWEADAPEMAFDEFLELVEQWKSTTAPPPDRGPGAVAFQKYQEWLVAHHAMDFADILLKAVAGLRAGTLSPLAVRWLLVDESQDMDEVQYAWLKAHAATGVSVTMVADDDQSIYGFRHALGYGGLMRFVADHRARQITLPINYRCAPEILGPSARLISHNADRVTKAIQAAKPSGGAIQVRIFADRAGEAVAVAQAVQACPAEWAVLARTNRLLDAVETECDVAQIPVQRRGGSSFWESHSVASLISLLKSVVDGSWVGLRHALQWCGIKSDDAHLLQDLLNDAPKAQWATLLARPPAALADALAVAFPPKTPGRRVAWALMAGYADWVDLAAAGRENLVLAGVARFCATGAPERAREPCAWALQALEKMSGSLAARLMVVGQGRRREPEEGAVVLSTLHAAKGLEFPHVWMIAVEEGVLPHLDGTVDEERRLCYVGMTRAETTLVLSYAGDCGSPSRFLTEAGLGR
;
A
#
# COMPACT_ATOMS: atom_id res chain seq x y z
N MET A 1 -12.43 31.10 -4.49
CA MET A 1 -13.53 30.82 -3.53
C MET A 1 -13.14 31.37 -2.18
N ASP A 2 -14.02 32.10 -1.52
CA ASP A 2 -13.80 32.61 -0.17
C ASP A 2 -13.90 31.51 0.89
N LEU A 3 -13.31 31.70 2.06
CA LEU A 3 -13.46 30.82 3.20
C LEU A 3 -14.90 30.92 3.73
N ASN A 4 -15.51 29.79 4.06
CA ASN A 4 -16.79 29.78 4.78
C ASN A 4 -16.61 30.18 6.25
N GLY A 5 -17.72 30.34 6.99
CA GLY A 5 -17.69 30.76 8.40
C GLY A 5 -16.77 29.90 9.27
N PRO A 6 -16.98 28.55 9.36
CA PRO A 6 -16.11 27.66 10.13
C PRO A 6 -14.64 27.65 9.67
N GLN A 7 -14.38 27.69 8.36
CA GLN A 7 -13.03 27.78 7.83
C GLN A 7 -12.32 29.07 8.26
N ARG A 8 -13.04 30.21 8.19
CA ARG A 8 -12.54 31.51 8.64
C ARG A 8 -12.24 31.49 10.13
N GLN A 9 -13.14 30.95 10.93
CA GLN A 9 -12.95 30.78 12.37
C GLN A 9 -11.69 29.96 12.68
N ALA A 10 -11.42 28.87 11.91
CA ALA A 10 -10.22 28.06 12.06
C ALA A 10 -8.93 28.81 11.67
N VAL A 11 -9.00 29.64 10.66
CA VAL A 11 -7.88 30.49 10.23
C VAL A 11 -7.58 31.59 11.26
N GLU A 12 -8.57 32.18 11.86
CA GLU A 12 -8.47 33.33 12.77
C GLU A 12 -8.19 32.97 14.23
N ALA A 13 -8.45 31.71 14.64
CA ALA A 13 -8.27 31.28 16.01
C ALA A 13 -6.82 31.47 16.51
N ASP A 14 -6.66 31.87 17.76
CA ASP A 14 -5.35 32.00 18.42
C ASP A 14 -5.09 30.82 19.36
N GLY A 15 -3.83 30.64 19.77
CA GLY A 15 -3.41 29.57 20.66
C GLY A 15 -3.38 28.18 20.02
N HIS A 16 -3.55 27.15 20.84
CA HIS A 16 -3.64 25.78 20.38
C HIS A 16 -5.03 25.51 19.77
N VAL A 17 -5.06 24.89 18.60
CA VAL A 17 -6.29 24.65 17.84
C VAL A 17 -6.35 23.23 17.33
N LEU A 18 -7.48 22.55 17.56
CA LEU A 18 -7.86 21.34 16.86
C LEU A 18 -8.95 21.65 15.83
N VAL A 19 -8.68 21.39 14.58
CA VAL A 19 -9.64 21.49 13.48
C VAL A 19 -10.10 20.08 13.10
N SER A 20 -11.33 19.72 13.50
CA SER A 20 -11.94 18.46 13.12
C SER A 20 -12.77 18.64 11.84
N ALA A 21 -12.33 18.05 10.76
CA ALA A 21 -12.90 18.22 9.45
C ALA A 21 -13.64 16.96 8.97
N CYS A 22 -14.64 17.11 8.09
CA CYS A 22 -15.13 16.01 7.29
C CYS A 22 -14.29 15.85 6.01
N PRO A 23 -14.41 14.74 5.26
CA PRO A 23 -13.78 14.59 3.96
C PRO A 23 -14.13 15.74 3.04
N GLY A 24 -13.19 16.17 2.20
CA GLY A 24 -13.46 17.25 1.26
C GLY A 24 -13.81 18.62 1.86
N ALA A 25 -13.59 18.84 3.18
CA ALA A 25 -13.88 20.11 3.85
C ALA A 25 -12.81 21.21 3.60
N GLY A 26 -11.79 20.93 2.81
CA GLY A 26 -10.71 21.86 2.50
C GLY A 26 -9.66 21.99 3.62
N LYS A 27 -9.34 20.92 4.34
CA LYS A 27 -8.31 20.84 5.41
C LYS A 27 -7.03 21.58 5.04
N THR A 28 -6.41 21.17 3.94
CA THR A 28 -5.13 21.73 3.47
C THR A 28 -5.24 23.23 3.11
N ARG A 29 -6.39 23.65 2.59
CA ARG A 29 -6.66 25.06 2.30
C ARG A 29 -6.73 25.88 3.58
N VAL A 30 -7.44 25.39 4.59
CA VAL A 30 -7.53 26.05 5.91
C VAL A 30 -6.15 26.15 6.54
N LEU A 31 -5.35 25.06 6.48
CA LEU A 31 -4.00 25.03 7.03
C LEU A 31 -3.08 26.04 6.34
N ALA A 32 -3.11 26.10 5.00
CA ALA A 32 -2.32 27.07 4.23
C ALA A 32 -2.75 28.52 4.49
N SER A 33 -4.06 28.79 4.55
CA SER A 33 -4.59 30.14 4.85
C SER A 33 -4.23 30.58 6.27
N ARG A 34 -4.29 29.66 7.25
CA ARG A 34 -3.87 29.92 8.62
C ARG A 34 -2.38 30.23 8.68
N ALA A 35 -1.54 29.43 8.01
CA ALA A 35 -0.10 29.68 7.92
C ALA A 35 0.20 31.08 7.37
N ALA A 36 -0.47 31.45 6.28
CA ALA A 36 -0.30 32.79 5.66
C ALA A 36 -0.70 33.93 6.62
N ARG A 37 -1.83 33.78 7.35
CA ARG A 37 -2.24 34.77 8.38
C ARG A 37 -1.20 34.86 9.51
N LEU A 38 -0.74 33.74 10.06
CA LEU A 38 0.22 33.71 11.15
C LEU A 38 1.55 34.37 10.74
N LEU A 39 2.07 34.07 9.55
CA LEU A 39 3.28 34.69 9.01
C LEU A 39 3.10 36.21 8.75
N ALA A 40 1.88 36.65 8.43
CA ALA A 40 1.57 38.05 8.25
C ALA A 40 1.47 38.80 9.58
N SER A 41 1.01 38.13 10.66
CA SER A 41 0.84 38.75 11.98
C SER A 41 2.16 39.00 12.73
N ASP A 42 3.23 38.27 12.38
CA ASP A 42 4.55 38.43 12.97
C ASP A 42 5.65 38.27 11.89
N PRO A 43 6.30 39.37 11.47
CA PRO A 43 7.34 39.35 10.45
C PRO A 43 8.58 38.54 10.81
N THR A 44 8.84 38.25 12.08
CA THR A 44 10.00 37.53 12.59
C THR A 44 9.68 36.06 12.91
N GLY A 45 8.42 35.77 13.13
CA GLY A 45 7.94 34.43 13.49
C GLY A 45 8.23 33.39 12.39
N ARG A 46 8.63 32.20 12.81
CA ARG A 46 8.88 31.04 11.95
C ARG A 46 7.82 29.98 12.17
N LEU A 47 7.56 29.18 11.16
CA LEU A 47 6.52 28.15 11.12
C LEU A 47 7.09 26.81 10.68
N ALA A 48 6.70 25.74 11.39
CA ALA A 48 6.88 24.37 10.90
C ALA A 48 5.52 23.79 10.48
N ALA A 49 5.48 23.11 9.33
CA ALA A 49 4.34 22.36 8.84
C ALA A 49 4.70 20.88 8.70
N VAL A 50 3.92 20.01 9.32
CA VAL A 50 4.19 18.57 9.42
C VAL A 50 3.09 17.78 8.73
N THR A 51 3.48 16.80 7.93
CA THR A 51 2.60 15.84 7.27
C THR A 51 3.21 14.44 7.34
N PHE A 52 2.48 13.41 6.85
CA PHE A 52 2.97 12.03 6.88
C PHE A 52 3.88 11.65 5.71
N THR A 53 3.75 12.31 4.55
CA THR A 53 4.55 12.01 3.36
C THR A 53 5.36 13.23 2.90
N ARG A 54 6.46 12.97 2.20
CA ARG A 54 7.31 14.04 1.63
C ARG A 54 6.57 14.85 0.57
N ASP A 55 5.75 14.17 -0.24
CA ASP A 55 4.98 14.81 -1.31
C ASP A 55 3.91 15.74 -0.74
N ALA A 56 3.17 15.29 0.29
CA ALA A 56 2.20 16.13 1.00
C ALA A 56 2.88 17.35 1.66
N ALA A 57 4.08 17.17 2.23
CA ALA A 57 4.83 18.28 2.81
C ALA A 57 5.28 19.31 1.75
N SER A 58 5.73 18.82 0.59
CA SER A 58 6.11 19.67 -0.54
C SER A 58 4.91 20.45 -1.07
N GLU A 59 3.78 19.77 -1.26
CA GLU A 59 2.55 20.39 -1.73
C GLU A 59 1.99 21.42 -0.73
N LEU A 60 1.98 21.08 0.58
CA LEU A 60 1.57 22.02 1.63
C LEU A 60 2.46 23.25 1.65
N ARG A 61 3.78 23.07 1.51
CA ARG A 61 4.73 24.18 1.44
C ARG A 61 4.47 25.08 0.23
N LYS A 62 4.23 24.51 -0.95
CA LYS A 62 3.87 25.28 -2.15
C LYS A 62 2.61 26.11 -1.93
N ARG A 63 1.57 25.53 -1.33
CA ARG A 63 0.31 26.23 -1.03
C ARG A 63 0.48 27.34 -0.03
N ILE A 64 1.28 27.14 1.04
CA ILE A 64 1.59 28.17 2.03
C ILE A 64 2.29 29.36 1.36
N LEU A 65 3.21 29.10 0.45
CA LEU A 65 4.05 30.11 -0.19
C LEU A 65 3.48 30.69 -1.47
N ALA A 66 2.35 30.18 -1.99
CA ALA A 66 1.77 30.60 -3.27
C ALA A 66 1.50 32.12 -3.35
N GLY A 67 1.10 32.74 -2.25
CA GLY A 67 0.91 34.19 -2.16
C GLY A 67 2.01 34.93 -1.39
N ARG A 68 3.07 34.24 -0.96
CA ARG A 68 4.08 34.77 -0.05
C ARG A 68 5.47 34.13 -0.27
N PRO A 69 6.04 34.18 -1.47
CA PRO A 69 7.31 33.52 -1.79
C PRO A 69 8.49 34.05 -0.93
N GLN A 70 8.41 35.31 -0.48
CA GLN A 70 9.39 35.96 0.41
C GLN A 70 9.52 35.26 1.77
N ASP A 71 8.50 34.53 2.22
CA ASP A 71 8.51 33.84 3.53
C ASP A 71 9.18 32.46 3.46
N GLY A 72 9.76 32.07 2.32
CA GLY A 72 10.34 30.73 2.09
C GLY A 72 11.38 30.30 3.12
N SER A 73 12.18 31.23 3.67
CA SER A 73 13.18 30.98 4.73
C SER A 73 12.55 30.81 6.12
N ARG A 74 11.31 31.25 6.31
CA ARG A 74 10.56 31.22 7.57
C ARG A 74 9.70 29.97 7.71
N VAL A 75 9.50 29.20 6.61
CA VAL A 75 8.63 28.03 6.56
C VAL A 75 9.46 26.76 6.41
N ALA A 76 9.47 25.92 7.45
CA ALA A 76 9.99 24.56 7.41
C ALA A 76 8.81 23.59 7.20
N ALA A 77 8.81 22.81 6.11
CA ALA A 77 7.80 21.77 5.89
C ALA A 77 8.49 20.42 5.73
N GLY A 78 7.90 19.38 6.33
CA GLY A 78 8.48 18.03 6.30
C GLY A 78 7.59 17.00 6.99
N THR A 79 8.08 15.77 7.03
CA THR A 79 7.49 14.72 7.87
C THR A 79 8.01 14.86 9.31
N PHE A 80 7.34 14.23 10.28
CA PHE A 80 7.83 14.17 11.67
C PHE A 80 9.29 13.71 11.73
N HIS A 81 9.60 12.56 11.11
CA HIS A 81 10.98 12.04 11.04
C HIS A 81 11.95 12.99 10.34
N GLY A 82 11.52 13.62 9.24
CA GLY A 82 12.34 14.56 8.48
C GLY A 82 12.74 15.78 9.31
N LEU A 83 11.81 16.37 10.07
CA LEU A 83 12.08 17.53 10.92
C LEU A 83 12.90 17.16 12.16
N ALA A 84 12.58 16.02 12.81
CA ALA A 84 13.37 15.48 13.92
C ALA A 84 14.82 15.17 13.49
N PHE A 85 15.01 14.57 12.33
CA PHE A 85 16.34 14.31 11.77
C PHE A 85 17.14 15.59 11.51
N GLN A 86 16.51 16.61 10.91
CA GLN A 86 17.15 17.91 10.71
C GLN A 86 17.51 18.59 12.04
N GLN A 87 16.65 18.45 13.05
CA GLN A 87 16.88 18.96 14.40
C GLN A 87 18.13 18.34 15.04
N MET A 88 18.23 16.99 14.97
CA MET A 88 19.39 16.24 15.47
C MET A 88 20.68 16.60 14.70
N ARG A 89 20.62 16.74 13.38
CA ARG A 89 21.77 17.17 12.58
C ARG A 89 22.26 18.57 12.93
N ARG A 90 21.35 19.50 13.18
CA ARG A 90 21.70 20.88 13.62
C ARG A 90 22.35 20.90 15.00
N ALA A 91 22.03 19.93 15.84
CA ALA A 91 22.68 19.71 17.14
C ALA A 91 24.08 19.04 17.02
N GLY A 92 24.57 18.80 15.80
CA GLY A 92 25.89 18.21 15.57
C GLY A 92 25.93 16.68 15.70
N LEU A 93 24.80 16.00 15.85
CA LEU A 93 24.76 14.55 15.97
C LEU A 93 25.14 13.89 14.64
N ARG A 94 26.13 13.01 14.68
CA ARG A 94 26.44 12.11 13.55
C ARG A 94 25.45 10.96 13.56
N ILE A 95 24.69 10.81 12.46
CA ILE A 95 23.59 9.85 12.38
C ILE A 95 23.89 8.89 11.22
N ARG A 96 24.04 7.59 11.55
CA ARG A 96 24.01 6.50 10.58
C ARG A 96 22.65 5.83 10.67
N ILE A 97 21.83 5.98 9.64
CA ILE A 97 20.53 5.29 9.55
C ILE A 97 20.75 3.99 8.79
N LEU A 98 20.22 2.88 9.33
CA LEU A 98 20.22 1.59 8.63
C LEU A 98 19.32 1.66 7.40
N SER A 99 19.75 1.04 6.31
CA SER A 99 18.87 0.71 5.19
C SER A 99 17.85 -0.35 5.61
N GLU A 100 16.77 -0.51 4.85
CA GLU A 100 15.75 -1.53 5.14
C GLU A 100 16.33 -2.95 5.15
N SER A 101 17.25 -3.26 4.25
CA SER A 101 17.93 -4.55 4.21
C SER A 101 18.83 -4.77 5.44
N GLU A 102 19.66 -3.78 5.81
CA GLU A 102 20.49 -3.86 7.01
C GLU A 102 19.66 -4.01 8.28
N TYR A 103 18.55 -3.27 8.38
CA TYR A 103 17.61 -3.37 9.50
C TYR A 103 17.07 -4.79 9.65
N ARG A 104 16.55 -5.37 8.55
CA ARG A 104 16.03 -6.74 8.57
C ARG A 104 17.10 -7.79 8.85
N ASP A 105 18.29 -7.65 8.28
CA ASP A 105 19.40 -8.59 8.48
C ASP A 105 19.90 -8.58 9.92
N VAL A 106 19.97 -7.42 10.56
CA VAL A 106 20.37 -7.33 11.98
C VAL A 106 19.31 -7.92 12.87
N LEU A 107 18.02 -7.59 12.66
CA LEU A 107 16.92 -8.16 13.43
C LEU A 107 16.82 -9.68 13.26
N TYR A 108 16.98 -10.18 12.03
CA TYR A 108 16.94 -11.61 11.76
C TYR A 108 18.02 -12.37 12.57
N ARG A 109 19.25 -11.84 12.62
CA ARG A 109 20.33 -12.45 13.43
C ARG A 109 20.02 -12.45 14.93
N MET A 110 19.42 -11.38 15.47
CA MET A 110 19.04 -11.30 16.87
C MET A 110 17.89 -12.26 17.19
N TRP A 111 16.89 -12.30 16.31
CA TRP A 111 15.76 -13.23 16.39
C TRP A 111 16.21 -14.70 16.33
N GLU A 112 17.05 -15.06 15.35
CA GLU A 112 17.54 -16.44 15.18
C GLU A 112 18.33 -16.94 16.39
N ALA A 113 19.06 -16.04 17.06
CA ALA A 113 19.87 -16.37 18.23
C ALA A 113 19.06 -16.46 19.54
N ASP A 114 18.04 -15.63 19.74
CA ASP A 114 17.43 -15.42 21.06
C ASP A 114 15.89 -15.56 21.09
N ALA A 115 15.23 -15.74 19.94
CA ALA A 115 13.77 -15.89 19.88
C ALA A 115 13.30 -16.82 18.73
N PRO A 116 13.99 -17.94 18.42
CA PRO A 116 13.64 -18.78 17.28
C PRO A 116 12.32 -19.56 17.44
N GLU A 117 11.73 -19.55 18.63
CA GLU A 117 10.44 -20.20 18.93
C GLU A 117 9.22 -19.43 18.40
N MET A 118 9.39 -18.15 18.06
CA MET A 118 8.34 -17.33 17.45
C MET A 118 8.63 -17.09 15.98
N ALA A 119 7.60 -16.76 15.18
CA ALA A 119 7.81 -16.40 13.78
C ALA A 119 8.57 -15.07 13.67
N PHE A 120 9.44 -14.94 12.66
CA PHE A 120 10.21 -13.70 12.46
C PHE A 120 9.31 -12.48 12.19
N ASP A 121 8.21 -12.66 11.44
CA ASP A 121 7.26 -11.57 11.18
C ASP A 121 6.55 -11.13 12.48
N GLU A 122 6.24 -12.06 13.39
CA GLU A 122 5.70 -11.74 14.73
C GLU A 122 6.71 -10.94 15.56
N PHE A 123 8.00 -11.29 15.49
CA PHE A 123 9.05 -10.52 16.15
C PHE A 123 9.18 -9.10 15.58
N LEU A 124 9.06 -8.94 14.25
CA LEU A 124 9.06 -7.62 13.62
C LEU A 124 7.89 -6.75 14.12
N GLU A 125 6.70 -7.31 14.22
CA GLU A 125 5.52 -6.62 14.76
C GLU A 125 5.73 -6.16 16.21
N LEU A 126 6.32 -7.00 17.06
CA LEU A 126 6.69 -6.61 18.42
C LEU A 126 7.70 -5.47 18.46
N VAL A 127 8.73 -5.50 17.62
CA VAL A 127 9.73 -4.43 17.53
C VAL A 127 9.06 -3.11 17.10
N GLU A 128 8.17 -3.14 16.12
CA GLU A 128 7.39 -1.97 15.69
C GLU A 128 6.50 -1.45 16.83
N GLN A 129 5.81 -2.34 17.54
CA GLN A 129 4.99 -1.98 18.69
C GLN A 129 5.81 -1.30 19.79
N TRP A 130 6.95 -1.87 20.18
CA TRP A 130 7.79 -1.28 21.23
C TRP A 130 8.39 0.07 20.83
N LYS A 131 8.65 0.26 19.54
CA LYS A 131 9.17 1.53 19.02
C LYS A 131 8.09 2.57 18.67
N SER A 132 6.82 2.20 18.71
CA SER A 132 5.70 3.13 18.52
C SER A 132 5.30 3.90 19.79
N THR A 133 5.93 3.59 20.93
CA THR A 133 5.66 4.20 22.24
C THR A 133 6.92 4.76 22.87
N THR A 134 6.76 5.71 23.81
CA THR A 134 7.85 6.22 24.64
C THR A 134 8.03 5.45 25.95
N ALA A 135 7.25 4.41 26.18
CA ALA A 135 7.43 3.49 27.29
C ALA A 135 8.67 2.60 27.08
N PRO A 136 9.39 2.24 28.13
CA PRO A 136 10.47 1.27 27.99
C PRO A 136 9.91 -0.08 27.49
N PRO A 137 10.66 -0.80 26.63
CA PRO A 137 10.26 -2.15 26.22
C PRO A 137 10.23 -3.07 27.44
N PRO A 138 9.50 -4.19 27.38
CA PRO A 138 9.45 -5.14 28.48
C PRO A 138 10.83 -5.80 28.70
N ASP A 139 11.23 -5.94 29.96
CA ASP A 139 12.50 -6.59 30.34
C ASP A 139 12.44 -8.12 30.14
N ARG A 140 11.26 -8.71 30.05
CA ARG A 140 11.01 -10.14 29.95
C ARG A 140 9.83 -10.43 29.00
N GLY A 141 9.88 -11.62 28.42
CA GLY A 141 8.82 -12.07 27.50
C GLY A 141 9.37 -12.46 26.14
N PRO A 142 8.50 -12.98 25.26
CA PRO A 142 8.88 -13.38 23.90
C PRO A 142 9.57 -12.23 23.16
N GLY A 143 10.74 -12.50 22.57
CA GLY A 143 11.52 -11.54 21.79
C GLY A 143 12.22 -10.41 22.59
N ALA A 144 11.96 -10.23 23.89
CA ALA A 144 12.53 -9.12 24.69
C ALA A 144 14.07 -9.13 24.71
N VAL A 145 14.69 -10.30 24.87
CA VAL A 145 16.16 -10.45 24.86
C VAL A 145 16.74 -10.12 23.49
N ALA A 146 16.13 -10.62 22.42
CA ALA A 146 16.54 -10.33 21.05
C ALA A 146 16.45 -8.84 20.74
N PHE A 147 15.37 -8.18 21.18
CA PHE A 147 15.21 -6.73 21.03
C PHE A 147 16.25 -5.95 21.84
N GLN A 148 16.52 -6.32 23.09
CA GLN A 148 17.56 -5.66 23.90
C GLN A 148 18.93 -5.75 23.21
N LYS A 149 19.33 -6.93 22.74
CA LYS A 149 20.59 -7.10 21.99
C LYS A 149 20.61 -6.29 20.69
N TYR A 150 19.47 -6.18 20.03
CA TYR A 150 19.35 -5.30 18.88
C TYR A 150 19.63 -3.82 19.25
N GLN A 151 19.06 -3.33 20.36
CA GLN A 151 19.33 -1.98 20.83
C GLN A 151 20.81 -1.77 21.21
N GLU A 152 21.43 -2.75 21.89
CA GLU A 152 22.85 -2.74 22.23
C GLU A 152 23.72 -2.73 20.97
N TRP A 153 23.35 -3.50 19.95
CA TRP A 153 24.04 -3.51 18.67
C TRP A 153 23.98 -2.15 17.98
N LEU A 154 22.82 -1.49 17.96
CA LEU A 154 22.66 -0.14 17.41
C LEU A 154 23.59 0.86 18.11
N VAL A 155 23.67 0.81 19.43
CA VAL A 155 24.56 1.67 20.22
C VAL A 155 26.03 1.41 19.88
N ALA A 156 26.46 0.13 19.88
CA ALA A 156 27.84 -0.27 19.60
C ALA A 156 28.31 0.15 18.19
N HIS A 157 27.41 0.18 17.21
CA HIS A 157 27.73 0.54 15.82
C HIS A 157 27.42 2.00 15.47
N HIS A 158 27.07 2.83 16.46
CA HIS A 158 26.65 4.22 16.30
C HIS A 158 25.57 4.36 15.21
N ALA A 159 24.64 3.40 15.17
CA ALA A 159 23.56 3.31 14.20
C ALA A 159 22.20 3.58 14.85
N MET A 160 21.22 3.86 14.03
CA MET A 160 19.81 3.91 14.41
C MET A 160 18.96 3.43 13.25
N ASP A 161 17.82 2.85 13.53
CA ASP A 161 16.79 2.62 12.52
C ASP A 161 15.88 3.85 12.35
N PHE A 162 14.90 3.72 11.48
CA PHE A 162 14.01 4.83 11.14
C PHE A 162 13.16 5.29 12.34
N ALA A 163 12.66 4.38 13.17
CA ALA A 163 11.85 4.70 14.36
C ALA A 163 12.68 5.41 15.45
N ASP A 164 13.95 5.06 15.60
CA ASP A 164 14.86 5.68 16.54
C ASP A 164 15.03 7.20 16.34
N ILE A 165 14.82 7.70 15.12
CA ILE A 165 14.94 9.14 14.84
C ILE A 165 14.02 9.94 15.76
N LEU A 166 12.76 9.55 15.85
CA LEU A 166 11.80 10.25 16.70
C LEU A 166 11.98 9.91 18.18
N LEU A 167 12.22 8.66 18.53
CA LEU A 167 12.45 8.24 19.91
C LEU A 167 13.64 8.99 20.54
N LYS A 168 14.78 9.06 19.83
CA LYS A 168 15.97 9.79 20.31
C LYS A 168 15.77 11.30 20.29
N ALA A 169 15.01 11.84 19.33
CA ALA A 169 14.66 13.25 19.36
C ALA A 169 13.79 13.59 20.57
N VAL A 170 12.78 12.78 20.89
CA VAL A 170 11.94 12.95 22.10
C VAL A 170 12.77 12.82 23.37
N ALA A 171 13.63 11.81 23.46
CA ALA A 171 14.53 11.64 24.61
C ALA A 171 15.47 12.85 24.79
N GLY A 172 16.08 13.33 23.69
CA GLY A 172 16.96 14.50 23.73
C GLY A 172 16.23 15.81 24.11
N LEU A 173 15.01 16.00 23.63
CA LEU A 173 14.17 17.14 24.01
C LEU A 173 13.80 17.09 25.50
N ARG A 174 13.43 15.93 26.04
CA ARG A 174 13.11 15.74 27.45
C ARG A 174 14.32 15.93 28.36
N ALA A 175 15.50 15.49 27.93
CA ALA A 175 16.76 15.64 28.65
C ALA A 175 17.40 17.03 28.48
N GLY A 176 16.87 17.90 27.61
CA GLY A 176 17.47 19.20 27.31
C GLY A 176 18.77 19.14 26.48
N THR A 177 19.14 17.97 25.95
CA THR A 177 20.33 17.78 25.07
C THR A 177 20.03 18.11 23.62
N LEU A 178 18.76 18.19 23.25
CA LEU A 178 18.29 18.62 21.95
C LEU A 178 17.37 19.83 22.11
N SER A 179 17.68 20.92 21.40
CA SER A 179 16.84 22.13 21.44
C SER A 179 15.56 21.93 20.61
N PRO A 180 14.41 22.46 21.04
CA PRO A 180 13.21 22.53 20.23
C PRO A 180 13.44 23.24 18.90
N LEU A 181 12.55 23.00 17.92
CA LEU A 181 12.56 23.79 16.68
C LEU A 181 12.38 25.27 17.02
N ALA A 182 13.20 26.13 16.43
CA ALA A 182 13.11 27.58 16.59
C ALA A 182 11.93 28.13 15.76
N VAL A 183 10.70 27.74 16.12
CA VAL A 183 9.46 28.15 15.46
C VAL A 183 8.46 28.69 16.49
N ARG A 184 7.59 29.59 16.05
CA ARG A 184 6.49 30.10 16.86
C ARG A 184 5.22 29.27 16.67
N TRP A 185 5.08 28.65 15.48
CA TRP A 185 3.88 27.88 15.13
C TRP A 185 4.26 26.53 14.54
N LEU A 186 3.53 25.51 14.96
CA LEU A 186 3.60 24.14 14.46
C LEU A 186 2.23 23.73 13.93
N LEU A 187 2.15 23.46 12.63
CA LEU A 187 0.93 23.01 11.97
C LEU A 187 1.07 21.54 11.64
N VAL A 188 0.08 20.72 11.98
CA VAL A 188 0.09 19.27 11.75
C VAL A 188 -1.14 18.89 10.94
N ASP A 189 -0.92 18.33 9.75
CA ASP A 189 -1.98 17.79 8.91
C ASP A 189 -2.17 16.30 9.17
N GLU A 190 -3.37 15.77 8.89
CA GLU A 190 -3.77 14.37 9.08
C GLU A 190 -3.46 13.82 10.49
N SER A 191 -3.58 14.68 11.51
CA SER A 191 -3.12 14.36 12.86
C SER A 191 -3.83 13.19 13.56
N GLN A 192 -4.93 12.66 13.00
CA GLN A 192 -5.56 11.41 13.46
C GLN A 192 -4.68 10.16 13.24
N ASP A 193 -3.66 10.27 12.40
CA ASP A 193 -2.76 9.15 12.10
C ASP A 193 -1.46 9.16 12.94
N MET A 194 -1.32 10.11 13.87
CA MET A 194 -0.14 10.18 14.75
C MET A 194 -0.09 9.03 15.74
N ASP A 195 1.12 8.51 15.97
CA ASP A 195 1.45 7.60 17.06
C ASP A 195 1.86 8.34 18.36
N GLU A 196 2.11 7.58 19.42
CA GLU A 196 2.50 8.12 20.73
C GLU A 196 3.84 8.88 20.70
N VAL A 197 4.81 8.45 19.90
CA VAL A 197 6.13 9.08 19.80
C VAL A 197 6.03 10.42 19.07
N GLN A 198 5.23 10.47 18.00
CA GLN A 198 4.95 11.70 17.26
C GLN A 198 4.20 12.70 18.13
N TYR A 199 3.22 12.23 18.91
CA TYR A 199 2.53 13.08 19.89
C TYR A 199 3.47 13.59 20.98
N ALA A 200 4.37 12.74 21.51
CA ALA A 200 5.36 13.16 22.51
C ALA A 200 6.34 14.22 21.97
N TRP A 201 6.77 14.09 20.70
CA TRP A 201 7.59 15.08 20.02
C TRP A 201 6.85 16.43 19.88
N LEU A 202 5.58 16.40 19.47
CA LEU A 202 4.72 17.58 19.39
C LEU A 202 4.57 18.25 20.76
N LYS A 203 4.25 17.46 21.80
CA LYS A 203 4.06 17.93 23.18
C LYS A 203 5.32 18.61 23.74
N ALA A 204 6.50 18.06 23.43
CA ALA A 204 7.77 18.67 23.84
C ALA A 204 7.99 20.07 23.22
N HIS A 205 7.54 20.29 21.98
CA HIS A 205 7.59 21.61 21.35
C HIS A 205 6.52 22.56 21.94
N ALA A 206 5.30 22.08 22.15
CA ALA A 206 4.23 22.87 22.75
C ALA A 206 4.62 23.40 24.16
N ALA A 207 5.34 22.59 24.93
CA ALA A 207 5.82 22.96 26.28
C ALA A 207 6.78 24.17 26.29
N THR A 208 7.39 24.52 25.15
CA THR A 208 8.27 25.69 25.00
C THR A 208 7.57 26.94 24.50
N GLY A 209 6.23 26.93 24.46
CA GLY A 209 5.43 28.06 24.01
C GLY A 209 5.13 28.09 22.52
N VAL A 210 5.46 27.01 21.77
CA VAL A 210 5.07 26.86 20.37
C VAL A 210 3.56 26.63 20.28
N SER A 211 2.86 27.50 19.54
CA SER A 211 1.43 27.34 19.29
C SER A 211 1.19 26.23 18.25
N VAL A 212 0.41 25.21 18.61
CA VAL A 212 0.15 24.04 17.76
C VAL A 212 -1.24 24.11 17.17
N THR A 213 -1.33 23.85 15.87
CA THR A 213 -2.60 23.62 15.16
C THR A 213 -2.59 22.21 14.61
N MET A 214 -3.54 21.40 15.04
CA MET A 214 -3.80 20.07 14.49
C MET A 214 -5.01 20.12 13.57
N VAL A 215 -4.89 19.54 12.39
CA VAL A 215 -6.00 19.33 11.46
C VAL A 215 -6.18 17.84 11.26
N ALA A 216 -7.40 17.36 11.45
CA ALA A 216 -7.71 15.95 11.49
C ALA A 216 -9.07 15.64 10.86
N ASP A 217 -9.22 14.41 10.42
CA ASP A 217 -10.51 13.77 10.21
C ASP A 217 -10.50 12.42 10.95
N ASP A 218 -11.06 12.39 12.15
CA ASP A 218 -11.12 11.22 13.01
C ASP A 218 -11.91 10.06 12.36
N ASP A 219 -12.86 10.37 11.49
CA ASP A 219 -13.62 9.39 10.71
C ASP A 219 -12.77 8.73 9.60
N GLN A 220 -11.57 9.25 9.30
CA GLN A 220 -10.58 8.69 8.37
C GLN A 220 -9.34 8.12 9.07
N SER A 221 -9.39 7.85 10.38
CA SER A 221 -8.33 7.17 11.12
C SER A 221 -8.37 5.65 10.81
N ILE A 222 -7.53 5.21 9.88
CA ILE A 222 -7.49 3.83 9.35
C ILE A 222 -6.11 3.18 9.49
N TYR A 223 -5.25 3.71 10.35
CA TYR A 223 -3.91 3.20 10.61
C TYR A 223 -3.73 2.74 12.07
N GLY A 224 -4.81 2.25 12.70
CA GLY A 224 -4.77 1.66 14.04
C GLY A 224 -3.75 0.51 14.14
N PHE A 225 -3.61 -0.29 13.08
CA PHE A 225 -2.59 -1.34 12.98
C PHE A 225 -1.13 -0.81 13.01
N ARG A 226 -0.93 0.50 12.81
CA ARG A 226 0.34 1.21 13.00
C ARG A 226 0.38 2.02 14.30
N HIS A 227 -0.44 1.66 15.27
CA HIS A 227 -0.52 2.30 16.58
C HIS A 227 -0.92 3.79 16.54
N ALA A 228 -1.67 4.21 15.51
CA ALA A 228 -2.21 5.55 15.44
C ALA A 228 -3.17 5.81 16.63
N LEU A 229 -3.03 6.97 17.27
CA LEU A 229 -3.81 7.36 18.45
C LEU A 229 -5.28 7.68 18.14
N GLY A 230 -5.61 7.97 16.88
CA GLY A 230 -6.95 8.23 16.42
C GLY A 230 -7.68 9.33 17.20
N TYR A 231 -8.98 9.12 17.43
CA TYR A 231 -9.83 10.02 18.21
C TYR A 231 -9.28 10.30 19.61
N GLY A 232 -8.78 9.25 20.31
CA GLY A 232 -8.21 9.40 21.66
C GLY A 232 -7.05 10.37 21.72
N GLY A 233 -6.14 10.33 20.73
CA GLY A 233 -5.01 11.25 20.62
C GLY A 233 -5.43 12.70 20.38
N LEU A 234 -6.50 12.91 19.58
CA LEU A 234 -7.04 14.24 19.33
C LEU A 234 -7.65 14.84 20.60
N MET A 235 -8.44 14.04 21.35
CA MET A 235 -9.04 14.50 22.60
C MET A 235 -8.00 14.73 23.70
N ARG A 236 -6.96 13.91 23.75
CA ARG A 236 -5.81 14.13 24.63
C ARG A 236 -5.12 15.47 24.34
N PHE A 237 -4.92 15.83 23.08
CA PHE A 237 -4.37 17.14 22.72
C PHE A 237 -5.23 18.30 23.22
N VAL A 238 -6.55 18.18 23.07
CA VAL A 238 -7.50 19.19 23.58
C VAL A 238 -7.37 19.34 25.09
N ALA A 239 -7.31 18.22 25.82
CA ALA A 239 -7.19 18.22 27.28
C ALA A 239 -5.82 18.75 27.75
N ASP A 240 -4.72 18.25 27.18
CA ASP A 240 -3.35 18.61 27.57
C ASP A 240 -3.04 20.10 27.34
N HIS A 241 -3.57 20.69 26.27
CA HIS A 241 -3.22 22.03 25.82
C HIS A 241 -4.38 23.03 25.88
N ARG A 242 -5.56 22.63 26.39
CA ARG A 242 -6.79 23.45 26.36
C ARG A 242 -7.06 24.00 24.95
N ALA A 243 -6.85 23.15 23.94
CA ALA A 243 -6.95 23.55 22.55
C ALA A 243 -8.39 23.89 22.18
N ARG A 244 -8.56 24.98 21.41
CA ARG A 244 -9.87 25.34 20.86
C ARG A 244 -10.25 24.35 19.78
N GLN A 245 -11.42 23.72 19.92
CA GLN A 245 -11.99 22.83 18.92
C GLN A 245 -12.84 23.63 17.92
N ILE A 246 -12.60 23.35 16.62
CA ILE A 246 -13.36 23.93 15.51
C ILE A 246 -13.70 22.83 14.53
N THR A 247 -14.98 22.71 14.17
CA THR A 247 -15.44 21.68 13.25
C THR A 247 -15.65 22.26 11.86
N LEU A 248 -15.21 21.55 10.82
CA LEU A 248 -15.47 21.86 9.42
C LEU A 248 -16.47 20.85 8.85
N PRO A 249 -17.79 21.13 8.89
CA PRO A 249 -18.81 20.15 8.55
C PRO A 249 -19.19 20.11 7.08
N ILE A 250 -18.72 21.08 6.25
CA ILE A 250 -19.15 21.22 4.86
C ILE A 250 -18.21 20.43 3.94
N ASN A 251 -18.77 19.44 3.25
CA ASN A 251 -18.09 18.63 2.25
C ASN A 251 -18.28 19.26 0.85
N TYR A 252 -17.17 19.59 0.18
CA TYR A 252 -17.14 20.17 -1.17
C TYR A 252 -16.85 19.14 -2.26
N ARG A 253 -16.63 17.86 -1.89
CA ARG A 253 -16.23 16.77 -2.79
C ARG A 253 -17.42 15.98 -3.30
N CYS A 254 -18.17 15.36 -2.40
CA CYS A 254 -19.17 14.37 -2.72
C CYS A 254 -20.54 15.00 -3.00
N ALA A 255 -21.27 14.44 -3.94
CA ALA A 255 -22.69 14.71 -4.11
C ALA A 255 -23.51 14.23 -2.87
N PRO A 256 -24.65 14.84 -2.57
CA PRO A 256 -25.49 14.49 -1.42
C PRO A 256 -25.89 13.01 -1.36
N GLU A 257 -26.14 12.41 -2.54
CA GLU A 257 -26.55 11.00 -2.70
C GLU A 257 -25.50 10.03 -2.20
N ILE A 258 -24.21 10.41 -2.26
CA ILE A 258 -23.08 9.63 -1.75
C ILE A 258 -22.81 9.97 -0.29
N LEU A 259 -22.81 11.26 0.02
CA LEU A 259 -22.45 11.74 1.36
C LEU A 259 -23.44 11.29 2.43
N GLY A 260 -24.74 11.28 2.14
CA GLY A 260 -25.78 10.89 3.08
C GLY A 260 -25.62 9.43 3.58
N PRO A 261 -25.55 8.42 2.70
CA PRO A 261 -25.24 7.05 3.08
C PRO A 261 -23.91 6.90 3.81
N SER A 262 -22.85 7.58 3.36
CA SER A 262 -21.54 7.56 4.02
C SER A 262 -21.62 8.11 5.45
N ALA A 263 -22.35 9.20 5.67
CA ALA A 263 -22.54 9.80 6.99
C ALA A 263 -23.36 8.87 7.92
N ARG A 264 -24.39 8.17 7.39
CA ARG A 264 -25.12 7.15 8.15
C ARG A 264 -24.20 6.01 8.57
N LEU A 265 -23.41 5.47 7.64
CA LEU A 265 -22.44 4.41 7.94
C LEU A 265 -21.54 4.79 9.11
N ILE A 266 -20.83 5.92 9.02
CA ILE A 266 -19.83 6.30 10.02
C ILE A 266 -20.46 6.71 11.36
N SER A 267 -21.75 7.06 11.40
CA SER A 267 -22.44 7.40 12.64
C SER A 267 -22.61 6.23 13.61
N HIS A 268 -22.40 4.99 13.16
CA HIS A 268 -22.39 3.80 14.01
C HIS A 268 -21.14 3.67 14.89
N ASN A 269 -20.06 4.42 14.60
CA ASN A 269 -18.90 4.49 15.47
C ASN A 269 -19.18 5.45 16.65
N ALA A 270 -18.82 5.01 17.87
CA ALA A 270 -18.98 5.82 19.08
C ALA A 270 -17.83 6.82 19.28
N ASP A 271 -16.59 6.37 19.05
CA ASP A 271 -15.38 7.15 19.29
C ASP A 271 -15.08 8.07 18.08
N ARG A 272 -15.79 9.21 18.04
CA ARG A 272 -15.66 10.21 16.98
C ARG A 272 -16.11 11.60 17.43
N VAL A 273 -15.59 12.62 16.75
CA VAL A 273 -16.10 13.99 16.90
C VAL A 273 -17.44 14.10 16.16
N THR A 274 -18.49 14.48 16.86
CA THR A 274 -19.81 14.69 16.23
C THR A 274 -19.74 15.85 15.24
N LYS A 275 -20.05 15.59 13.98
CA LYS A 275 -20.04 16.56 12.88
C LYS A 275 -21.39 16.50 12.15
N ALA A 276 -22.08 17.62 12.00
CA ALA A 276 -23.27 17.73 11.15
C ALA A 276 -22.83 17.87 9.68
N ILE A 277 -22.40 16.76 9.07
CA ILE A 277 -21.82 16.73 7.73
C ILE A 277 -22.87 17.13 6.70
N GLN A 278 -22.52 18.11 5.85
CA GLN A 278 -23.39 18.67 4.80
C GLN A 278 -22.66 18.75 3.47
N ALA A 279 -23.34 18.39 2.38
CA ALA A 279 -22.80 18.54 1.04
C ALA A 279 -22.94 20.00 0.56
N ALA A 280 -21.87 20.55 0.00
CA ALA A 280 -21.91 21.82 -0.70
C ALA A 280 -22.31 21.67 -2.16
N LYS A 281 -22.10 20.49 -2.77
CA LYS A 281 -22.54 20.20 -4.14
C LYS A 281 -24.06 20.07 -4.20
N PRO A 282 -24.68 20.47 -5.33
CA PRO A 282 -26.10 20.18 -5.58
C PRO A 282 -26.34 18.67 -5.76
N SER A 283 -27.59 18.24 -5.68
CA SER A 283 -28.03 16.89 -6.06
C SER A 283 -27.73 16.64 -7.55
N GLY A 284 -27.50 15.37 -7.88
CA GLY A 284 -27.18 14.93 -9.24
C GLY A 284 -26.13 13.83 -9.25
N GLY A 285 -25.72 13.34 -8.08
CA GLY A 285 -24.87 12.16 -7.95
C GLY A 285 -25.65 10.85 -8.06
N ALA A 286 -24.92 9.73 -8.18
CA ALA A 286 -25.51 8.39 -8.23
C ALA A 286 -24.80 7.46 -7.26
N ILE A 287 -25.60 6.65 -6.54
CA ILE A 287 -25.10 5.54 -5.77
C ILE A 287 -25.86 4.27 -6.18
N GLN A 288 -25.13 3.19 -6.41
CA GLN A 288 -25.70 1.92 -6.86
C GLN A 288 -25.10 0.76 -6.06
N VAL A 289 -25.93 -0.22 -5.72
CA VAL A 289 -25.48 -1.53 -5.23
C VAL A 289 -25.74 -2.56 -6.31
N ARG A 290 -24.71 -3.31 -6.71
CA ARG A 290 -24.78 -4.32 -7.76
C ARG A 290 -24.39 -5.69 -7.22
N ILE A 291 -25.12 -6.71 -7.64
CA ILE A 291 -24.93 -8.11 -7.23
C ILE A 291 -24.52 -8.89 -8.47
N PHE A 292 -23.47 -9.68 -8.35
CA PHE A 292 -22.98 -10.55 -9.40
C PHE A 292 -23.07 -12.00 -8.95
N ALA A 293 -23.10 -12.95 -9.89
CA ALA A 293 -23.14 -14.37 -9.57
C ALA A 293 -21.82 -14.80 -8.90
N ASP A 294 -20.72 -14.32 -9.49
CA ASP A 294 -19.35 -14.65 -9.06
C ASP A 294 -18.40 -13.45 -9.24
N ARG A 295 -17.17 -13.60 -8.74
CA ARG A 295 -16.12 -12.58 -8.82
C ARG A 295 -15.66 -12.27 -10.24
N ALA A 296 -15.69 -13.26 -11.14
CA ALA A 296 -15.31 -13.07 -12.53
C ALA A 296 -16.33 -12.17 -13.25
N GLY A 297 -17.62 -12.41 -13.03
CA GLY A 297 -18.70 -11.57 -13.57
C GLY A 297 -18.64 -10.13 -13.03
N GLU A 298 -18.26 -9.94 -11.75
CA GLU A 298 -18.00 -8.62 -11.16
C GLU A 298 -16.88 -7.92 -11.91
N ALA A 299 -15.74 -8.57 -12.12
CA ALA A 299 -14.56 -8.00 -12.81
C ALA A 299 -14.87 -7.61 -14.26
N VAL A 300 -15.56 -8.48 -15.00
CA VAL A 300 -16.02 -8.20 -16.38
C VAL A 300 -16.91 -6.97 -16.42
N ALA A 301 -17.87 -6.86 -15.49
CA ALA A 301 -18.79 -5.73 -15.46
C ALA A 301 -18.08 -4.41 -15.09
N VAL A 302 -17.06 -4.46 -14.23
CA VAL A 302 -16.19 -3.31 -13.92
C VAL A 302 -15.45 -2.86 -15.18
N ALA A 303 -14.75 -3.79 -15.88
CA ALA A 303 -14.00 -3.48 -17.10
C ALA A 303 -14.90 -2.83 -18.17
N GLN A 304 -16.11 -3.37 -18.39
CA GLN A 304 -17.08 -2.79 -19.31
C GLN A 304 -17.51 -1.38 -18.94
N ALA A 305 -17.73 -1.11 -17.66
CA ALA A 305 -18.20 0.20 -17.19
C ALA A 305 -17.11 1.29 -17.29
N VAL A 306 -15.85 0.94 -17.03
CA VAL A 306 -14.75 1.92 -17.05
C VAL A 306 -14.21 2.16 -18.45
N GLN A 307 -14.56 1.34 -19.44
CA GLN A 307 -14.00 1.37 -20.78
C GLN A 307 -14.20 2.70 -21.50
N ALA A 308 -15.35 3.36 -21.30
CA ALA A 308 -15.68 4.60 -21.99
C ALA A 308 -14.83 5.79 -21.55
N CYS A 309 -14.51 5.89 -20.25
CA CYS A 309 -13.77 7.00 -19.65
C CYS A 309 -12.85 6.48 -18.53
N PRO A 310 -11.80 5.69 -18.83
CA PRO A 310 -11.00 5.04 -17.77
C PRO A 310 -10.38 6.03 -16.77
N ALA A 311 -9.93 7.19 -17.24
CA ALA A 311 -9.31 8.24 -16.42
C ALA A 311 -10.22 8.81 -15.30
N GLU A 312 -11.52 8.69 -15.44
CA GLU A 312 -12.49 9.22 -14.48
C GLU A 312 -12.84 8.21 -13.38
N TRP A 313 -12.41 6.95 -13.54
CA TRP A 313 -12.75 5.86 -12.65
C TRP A 313 -11.60 5.45 -11.73
N ALA A 314 -11.97 5.17 -10.48
CA ALA A 314 -11.16 4.37 -9.58
C ALA A 314 -11.93 3.12 -9.15
N VAL A 315 -11.24 1.98 -9.18
CA VAL A 315 -11.76 0.72 -8.62
C VAL A 315 -11.03 0.47 -7.31
N LEU A 316 -11.79 0.37 -6.23
CA LEU A 316 -11.26 0.23 -4.88
C LEU A 316 -11.63 -1.14 -4.30
N ALA A 317 -10.68 -1.77 -3.62
CA ALA A 317 -10.88 -3.02 -2.91
C ALA A 317 -10.20 -3.04 -1.54
N ARG A 318 -10.61 -3.97 -0.68
CA ARG A 318 -9.98 -4.14 0.64
C ARG A 318 -8.55 -4.64 0.55
N THR A 319 -8.25 -5.51 -0.40
CA THR A 319 -6.91 -6.09 -0.62
C THR A 319 -6.50 -5.99 -2.07
N ASN A 320 -5.19 -6.05 -2.31
CA ASN A 320 -4.62 -6.04 -3.67
C ASN A 320 -5.07 -7.26 -4.51
N ARG A 321 -5.19 -8.44 -3.90
CA ARG A 321 -5.60 -9.68 -4.58
C ARG A 321 -6.98 -9.57 -5.24
N LEU A 322 -7.90 -8.83 -4.62
CA LEU A 322 -9.24 -8.62 -5.20
C LEU A 322 -9.21 -7.79 -6.50
N LEU A 323 -8.23 -6.93 -6.64
CA LEU A 323 -8.05 -6.10 -7.84
C LEU A 323 -7.40 -6.88 -9.00
N ASP A 324 -6.81 -8.04 -8.76
CA ASP A 324 -6.09 -8.80 -9.77
C ASP A 324 -7.02 -9.29 -10.91
N ALA A 325 -8.25 -9.69 -10.56
CA ALA A 325 -9.26 -10.09 -11.54
C ALA A 325 -9.70 -8.90 -12.42
N VAL A 326 -9.86 -7.72 -11.81
CA VAL A 326 -10.23 -6.49 -12.55
C VAL A 326 -9.09 -6.06 -13.47
N GLU A 327 -7.84 -6.06 -12.98
CA GLU A 327 -6.66 -5.74 -13.79
C GLU A 327 -6.59 -6.66 -15.03
N THR A 328 -6.77 -7.95 -14.80
CA THR A 328 -6.75 -8.97 -15.86
C THR A 328 -7.82 -8.71 -16.93
N GLU A 329 -9.06 -8.43 -16.54
CA GLU A 329 -10.14 -8.15 -17.51
C GLU A 329 -9.95 -6.79 -18.22
N CYS A 330 -9.36 -5.79 -17.54
CA CYS A 330 -8.97 -4.54 -18.19
C CYS A 330 -7.88 -4.77 -19.25
N ASP A 331 -6.86 -5.60 -18.95
CA ASP A 331 -5.80 -5.94 -19.93
C ASP A 331 -6.36 -6.71 -21.13
N VAL A 332 -7.29 -7.65 -20.91
CA VAL A 332 -8.02 -8.33 -21.99
C VAL A 332 -8.78 -7.34 -22.87
N ALA A 333 -9.42 -6.34 -22.27
CA ALA A 333 -10.16 -5.29 -22.96
C ALA A 333 -9.26 -4.15 -23.47
N GLN A 334 -7.94 -4.23 -23.28
CA GLN A 334 -6.96 -3.20 -23.66
C GLN A 334 -7.23 -1.83 -23.00
N ILE A 335 -7.78 -1.82 -21.79
CA ILE A 335 -8.01 -0.64 -20.99
C ILE A 335 -6.73 -0.32 -20.20
N PRO A 336 -6.17 0.90 -20.29
CA PRO A 336 -4.98 1.25 -19.54
C PRO A 336 -5.27 1.29 -18.04
N VAL A 337 -4.38 0.66 -17.23
CA VAL A 337 -4.53 0.51 -15.78
C VAL A 337 -3.36 1.14 -15.04
N GLN A 338 -3.65 1.85 -13.95
CA GLN A 338 -2.67 2.31 -12.98
C GLN A 338 -2.92 1.68 -11.62
N ARG A 339 -2.02 0.80 -11.15
CA ARG A 339 -2.07 0.27 -9.77
C ARG A 339 -1.50 1.28 -8.79
N ARG A 340 -2.18 1.44 -7.63
CA ARG A 340 -1.69 2.24 -6.51
C ARG A 340 -1.73 1.43 -5.21
N GLY A 341 -0.63 1.47 -4.46
CA GLY A 341 -0.53 0.78 -3.18
C GLY A 341 -0.32 -0.73 -3.26
N GLY A 342 0.26 -1.23 -4.36
CA GLY A 342 0.62 -2.63 -4.56
C GLY A 342 1.29 -2.85 -5.90
N SER A 343 1.83 -4.07 -6.10
CA SER A 343 2.36 -4.53 -7.38
C SER A 343 1.23 -5.00 -8.30
N SER A 344 1.46 -4.98 -9.61
CA SER A 344 0.58 -5.58 -10.60
C SER A 344 0.43 -7.10 -10.37
N PHE A 345 -0.72 -7.66 -10.74
CA PHE A 345 -0.94 -9.10 -10.78
C PHE A 345 0.17 -9.83 -11.55
N TRP A 346 0.56 -9.26 -12.68
CA TRP A 346 1.61 -9.80 -13.57
C TRP A 346 3.03 -9.74 -12.97
N GLU A 347 3.23 -8.94 -11.94
CA GLU A 347 4.49 -8.80 -11.20
C GLU A 347 4.57 -9.73 -9.99
N SER A 348 3.48 -10.36 -9.59
CA SER A 348 3.49 -11.34 -8.51
C SER A 348 4.49 -12.46 -8.83
N HIS A 349 5.24 -12.91 -7.83
CA HIS A 349 6.36 -13.85 -8.03
C HIS A 349 5.99 -15.07 -8.88
N SER A 350 4.83 -15.66 -8.62
CA SER A 350 4.36 -16.84 -9.35
C SER A 350 4.02 -16.53 -10.81
N VAL A 351 3.29 -15.45 -11.04
CA VAL A 351 2.87 -15.05 -12.40
C VAL A 351 4.06 -14.54 -13.21
N ALA A 352 4.96 -13.77 -12.59
CA ALA A 352 6.18 -13.31 -13.24
C ALA A 352 7.08 -14.48 -13.69
N SER A 353 7.14 -15.56 -12.90
CA SER A 353 7.86 -16.78 -13.27
C SER A 353 7.20 -17.49 -14.46
N LEU A 354 5.86 -17.58 -14.48
CA LEU A 354 5.09 -18.10 -15.61
C LEU A 354 5.32 -17.27 -16.88
N ILE A 355 5.21 -15.94 -16.77
CA ILE A 355 5.46 -15.03 -17.90
C ILE A 355 6.90 -15.18 -18.43
N SER A 356 7.87 -15.38 -17.53
CA SER A 356 9.25 -15.67 -17.93
C SER A 356 9.36 -16.99 -18.71
N LEU A 357 8.65 -18.05 -18.29
CA LEU A 357 8.60 -19.32 -19.01
C LEU A 357 7.99 -19.13 -20.41
N LEU A 358 6.84 -18.45 -20.51
CA LEU A 358 6.19 -18.20 -21.80
C LEU A 358 7.06 -17.33 -22.72
N LYS A 359 7.78 -16.34 -22.19
CA LYS A 359 8.78 -15.56 -22.95
C LYS A 359 9.89 -16.45 -23.47
N SER A 360 10.41 -17.36 -22.64
CA SER A 360 11.41 -18.35 -23.07
C SER A 360 10.92 -19.22 -24.22
N VAL A 361 9.64 -19.58 -24.23
CA VAL A 361 9.05 -20.33 -25.35
C VAL A 361 9.06 -19.54 -26.67
N VAL A 362 8.82 -18.21 -26.57
CA VAL A 362 8.79 -17.32 -27.74
C VAL A 362 10.21 -16.95 -28.24
N ASP A 363 11.12 -16.57 -27.34
CA ASP A 363 12.45 -16.08 -27.69
C ASP A 363 13.55 -17.15 -27.61
N GLY A 364 13.19 -18.33 -27.12
CA GLY A 364 14.12 -19.45 -26.96
C GLY A 364 15.14 -19.27 -25.84
N SER A 365 14.98 -18.27 -24.94
CA SER A 365 15.92 -18.03 -23.84
C SER A 365 15.84 -19.11 -22.76
N TRP A 366 16.94 -19.32 -22.01
CA TRP A 366 16.98 -20.27 -20.91
C TRP A 366 16.35 -19.72 -19.61
N VAL A 367 16.25 -18.41 -19.46
CA VAL A 367 15.92 -17.76 -18.19
C VAL A 367 14.58 -18.23 -17.59
N GLY A 368 13.52 -18.24 -18.37
CA GLY A 368 12.21 -18.66 -17.87
C GLY A 368 12.11 -20.16 -17.65
N LEU A 369 12.78 -20.95 -18.48
CA LEU A 369 12.86 -22.40 -18.31
C LEU A 369 13.57 -22.76 -17.00
N ARG A 370 14.62 -22.03 -16.64
CA ARG A 370 15.32 -22.17 -15.35
C ARG A 370 14.37 -21.93 -14.18
N HIS A 371 13.56 -20.86 -14.21
CA HIS A 371 12.59 -20.59 -13.15
C HIS A 371 11.56 -21.73 -13.01
N ALA A 372 11.11 -22.28 -14.12
CA ALA A 372 10.18 -23.42 -14.11
C ALA A 372 10.83 -24.69 -13.57
N LEU A 373 12.13 -24.91 -13.82
CA LEU A 373 12.90 -26.02 -13.22
C LEU A 373 13.02 -25.86 -11.69
N GLN A 374 13.20 -24.64 -11.21
CA GLN A 374 13.21 -24.36 -9.77
C GLN A 374 11.86 -24.68 -9.12
N TRP A 375 10.74 -24.44 -9.79
CA TRP A 375 9.42 -24.90 -9.31
C TRP A 375 9.35 -26.42 -9.13
N CYS A 376 10.06 -27.18 -9.98
CA CYS A 376 10.18 -28.62 -9.84
C CYS A 376 11.11 -29.05 -8.67
N GLY A 377 11.66 -28.11 -7.92
CA GLY A 377 12.59 -28.38 -6.81
C GLY A 377 14.05 -28.57 -7.24
N ILE A 378 14.40 -28.21 -8.48
CA ILE A 378 15.78 -28.19 -8.96
C ILE A 378 16.47 -26.93 -8.43
N LYS A 379 17.66 -27.09 -7.83
CA LYS A 379 18.45 -25.95 -7.34
C LYS A 379 18.99 -25.12 -8.51
N SER A 380 19.27 -23.84 -8.25
CA SER A 380 19.76 -22.92 -9.29
C SER A 380 21.04 -23.42 -9.98
N ASP A 381 22.00 -23.89 -9.20
CA ASP A 381 23.28 -24.40 -9.70
C ASP A 381 23.10 -25.66 -10.54
N ASP A 382 22.20 -26.57 -10.13
CA ASP A 382 21.85 -27.78 -10.88
C ASP A 382 21.13 -27.43 -12.20
N ALA A 383 20.30 -26.38 -12.21
CA ALA A 383 19.66 -25.91 -13.43
C ALA A 383 20.66 -25.31 -14.43
N HIS A 384 21.70 -24.61 -13.96
CA HIS A 384 22.81 -24.16 -14.81
C HIS A 384 23.61 -25.32 -15.35
N LEU A 385 23.95 -26.29 -14.51
CA LEU A 385 24.65 -27.51 -14.96
C LEU A 385 23.85 -28.25 -16.04
N LEU A 386 22.52 -28.35 -15.89
CA LEU A 386 21.65 -28.94 -16.91
C LEU A 386 21.71 -28.15 -18.23
N GLN A 387 21.73 -26.82 -18.13
CA GLN A 387 21.92 -25.95 -19.30
C GLN A 387 23.24 -26.26 -20.01
N ASP A 388 24.34 -26.35 -19.28
CA ASP A 388 25.66 -26.58 -19.85
C ASP A 388 25.74 -27.96 -20.51
N LEU A 389 25.15 -29.00 -19.90
CA LEU A 389 25.10 -30.33 -20.44
C LEU A 389 24.28 -30.45 -21.75
N LEU A 390 23.34 -29.53 -21.99
CA LEU A 390 22.45 -29.52 -23.16
C LEU A 390 22.77 -28.44 -24.17
N ASN A 391 23.76 -27.58 -23.89
CA ASN A 391 24.08 -26.41 -24.72
C ASN A 391 24.43 -26.72 -26.17
N ASP A 392 25.10 -27.86 -26.41
CA ASP A 392 25.54 -28.27 -27.73
C ASP A 392 24.45 -29.04 -28.52
N ALA A 393 23.29 -29.30 -27.91
CA ALA A 393 22.21 -30.03 -28.53
C ALA A 393 21.03 -29.14 -28.94
N PRO A 394 20.47 -29.28 -30.14
CA PRO A 394 19.23 -28.63 -30.53
C PRO A 394 18.12 -28.90 -29.51
N LYS A 395 17.32 -27.89 -29.15
CA LYS A 395 16.24 -28.01 -28.15
C LYS A 395 15.23 -29.12 -28.49
N ALA A 396 14.92 -29.31 -29.77
CA ALA A 396 14.06 -30.38 -30.25
C ALA A 396 14.58 -31.80 -29.90
N GLN A 397 15.85 -31.96 -29.62
CA GLN A 397 16.46 -33.22 -29.22
C GLN A 397 16.51 -33.44 -27.69
N TRP A 398 16.24 -32.43 -26.88
CA TRP A 398 16.37 -32.52 -25.43
C TRP A 398 15.49 -33.63 -24.84
N ALA A 399 14.25 -33.76 -25.28
CA ALA A 399 13.35 -34.82 -24.83
C ALA A 399 13.95 -36.20 -25.03
N THR A 400 14.51 -36.46 -26.23
CA THR A 400 15.15 -37.74 -26.59
C THR A 400 16.42 -37.97 -25.78
N LEU A 401 17.27 -36.95 -25.64
CA LEU A 401 18.52 -37.00 -24.87
C LEU A 401 18.28 -37.28 -23.39
N LEU A 402 17.24 -36.66 -22.79
CA LEU A 402 16.89 -36.88 -21.40
C LEU A 402 16.21 -38.24 -21.16
N ALA A 403 15.45 -38.76 -22.15
CA ALA A 403 14.80 -40.06 -22.05
C ALA A 403 15.79 -41.24 -22.30
N ARG A 404 16.77 -41.05 -23.20
CA ARG A 404 17.79 -42.03 -23.55
C ARG A 404 19.14 -41.35 -23.74
N PRO A 405 19.78 -40.91 -22.62
CA PRO A 405 21.03 -40.17 -22.71
C PRO A 405 22.18 -41.06 -23.19
N PRO A 406 23.11 -40.53 -24.01
CA PRO A 406 24.40 -41.16 -24.25
C PRO A 406 25.15 -41.45 -22.93
N ALA A 407 26.01 -42.47 -22.90
CA ALA A 407 26.67 -42.91 -21.66
C ALA A 407 27.31 -41.78 -20.85
N ALA A 408 28.09 -40.91 -21.48
CA ALA A 408 28.74 -39.78 -20.81
C ALA A 408 27.73 -38.77 -20.21
N LEU A 409 26.62 -38.49 -20.92
CA LEU A 409 25.55 -37.65 -20.43
C LEU A 409 24.75 -38.34 -19.33
N ALA A 410 24.53 -39.66 -19.42
CA ALA A 410 23.86 -40.46 -18.40
C ALA A 410 24.62 -40.44 -17.07
N ASP A 411 25.95 -40.59 -17.12
CA ASP A 411 26.82 -40.51 -15.94
C ASP A 411 26.79 -39.13 -15.30
N ALA A 412 26.92 -38.06 -16.11
CA ALA A 412 26.84 -36.69 -15.62
C ALA A 412 25.46 -36.36 -15.00
N LEU A 413 24.37 -36.78 -15.65
CA LEU A 413 23.00 -36.62 -15.14
C LEU A 413 22.75 -37.45 -13.87
N ALA A 414 23.36 -38.63 -13.73
CA ALA A 414 23.23 -39.49 -12.56
C ALA A 414 23.92 -38.86 -11.33
N VAL A 415 25.03 -38.19 -11.54
CA VAL A 415 25.78 -37.46 -10.50
C VAL A 415 25.01 -36.18 -10.08
N ALA A 416 24.65 -35.34 -11.05
CA ALA A 416 23.99 -34.05 -10.78
C ALA A 416 22.54 -34.22 -10.30
N PHE A 417 21.81 -35.22 -10.84
CA PHE A 417 20.40 -35.46 -10.59
C PHE A 417 20.13 -36.92 -10.22
N PRO A 418 20.49 -37.38 -9.01
CA PRO A 418 20.20 -38.74 -8.55
C PRO A 418 18.71 -39.08 -8.67
N PRO A 419 18.34 -40.35 -8.81
CA PRO A 419 16.93 -40.80 -8.99
C PRO A 419 15.97 -40.27 -7.92
N LYS A 420 16.47 -39.98 -6.71
CA LYS A 420 15.70 -39.46 -5.56
C LYS A 420 15.62 -37.95 -5.51
N THR A 421 16.18 -37.20 -6.47
CA THR A 421 16.10 -35.73 -6.52
C THR A 421 14.63 -35.31 -6.60
N PRO A 422 14.15 -34.47 -5.67
CA PRO A 422 12.78 -33.98 -5.70
C PRO A 422 12.47 -33.32 -7.06
N GLY A 423 11.27 -33.58 -7.58
CA GLY A 423 10.82 -32.97 -8.83
C GLY A 423 11.52 -33.44 -10.13
N ARG A 424 12.53 -34.30 -10.06
CA ARG A 424 13.26 -34.77 -11.27
C ARG A 424 12.34 -35.26 -12.39
N ARG A 425 11.32 -36.07 -12.07
CA ARG A 425 10.35 -36.57 -13.07
C ARG A 425 9.58 -35.43 -13.71
N VAL A 426 9.16 -34.44 -12.94
CA VAL A 426 8.40 -33.28 -13.42
C VAL A 426 9.29 -32.37 -14.26
N ALA A 427 10.56 -32.18 -13.84
CA ALA A 427 11.54 -31.41 -14.60
C ALA A 427 11.82 -32.03 -15.99
N TRP A 428 11.93 -33.36 -16.07
CA TRP A 428 12.11 -34.06 -17.36
C TRP A 428 10.87 -33.94 -18.25
N ALA A 429 9.67 -34.01 -17.67
CA ALA A 429 8.43 -33.77 -18.40
C ALA A 429 8.32 -32.33 -18.91
N LEU A 430 8.77 -31.35 -18.12
CA LEU A 430 8.89 -29.95 -18.53
C LEU A 430 9.82 -29.80 -19.73
N MET A 431 11.03 -30.35 -19.66
CA MET A 431 12.01 -30.26 -20.74
C MET A 431 11.53 -30.91 -22.03
N ALA A 432 10.83 -32.04 -21.92
CA ALA A 432 10.21 -32.70 -23.05
C ALA A 432 9.10 -31.83 -23.69
N GLY A 433 8.19 -31.29 -22.87
CA GLY A 433 7.10 -30.45 -23.36
C GLY A 433 7.56 -29.09 -23.90
N TYR A 434 8.67 -28.55 -23.37
CA TYR A 434 9.20 -27.25 -23.79
C TYR A 434 9.56 -27.18 -25.27
N ALA A 435 10.18 -28.23 -25.82
CA ALA A 435 10.50 -28.29 -27.24
C ALA A 435 9.23 -28.24 -28.10
N ASP A 436 8.19 -29.01 -27.72
CA ASP A 436 6.91 -29.00 -28.40
C ASP A 436 6.24 -27.62 -28.36
N TRP A 437 6.34 -26.90 -27.21
CA TRP A 437 5.78 -25.56 -27.06
C TRP A 437 6.48 -24.55 -27.96
N VAL A 438 7.81 -24.62 -28.10
CA VAL A 438 8.56 -23.77 -29.02
C VAL A 438 8.11 -23.97 -30.47
N ASP A 439 7.95 -25.24 -30.91
CA ASP A 439 7.49 -25.57 -32.25
C ASP A 439 6.04 -25.10 -32.47
N LEU A 440 5.16 -25.28 -31.49
CA LEU A 440 3.78 -24.81 -31.53
C LEU A 440 3.69 -23.28 -31.61
N ALA A 441 4.52 -22.56 -30.83
CA ALA A 441 4.57 -21.10 -30.88
C ALA A 441 5.06 -20.60 -32.24
N ALA A 442 6.08 -21.21 -32.80
CA ALA A 442 6.58 -20.90 -34.15
C ALA A 442 5.54 -21.16 -35.24
N ALA A 443 4.64 -22.16 -35.03
CA ALA A 443 3.53 -22.48 -35.93
C ALA A 443 2.26 -21.64 -35.72
N GLY A 444 2.29 -20.63 -34.80
CA GLY A 444 1.13 -19.77 -34.47
C GLY A 444 -0.01 -20.55 -33.79
N ARG A 445 0.33 -21.56 -32.98
CA ARG A 445 -0.63 -22.37 -32.22
C ARG A 445 -0.66 -21.99 -30.75
N GLU A 446 -0.81 -20.68 -30.45
CA GLU A 446 -0.68 -20.09 -29.14
C GLU A 446 -1.53 -20.76 -28.06
N ASN A 447 -2.79 -21.08 -28.35
CA ASN A 447 -3.69 -21.71 -27.39
C ASN A 447 -3.26 -23.16 -27.03
N LEU A 448 -2.59 -23.87 -27.93
CA LEU A 448 -2.00 -25.17 -27.61
C LEU A 448 -0.77 -25.05 -26.70
N VAL A 449 0.02 -24.00 -26.88
CA VAL A 449 1.13 -23.66 -25.98
C VAL A 449 0.57 -23.38 -24.58
N LEU A 450 -0.43 -22.49 -24.46
CA LEU A 450 -1.06 -22.13 -23.17
C LEU A 450 -1.64 -23.36 -22.48
N ALA A 451 -2.36 -24.23 -23.23
CA ALA A 451 -2.90 -25.47 -22.68
C ALA A 451 -1.81 -26.47 -22.23
N GLY A 452 -0.67 -26.52 -22.92
CA GLY A 452 0.50 -27.33 -22.53
C GLY A 452 1.13 -26.82 -21.23
N VAL A 453 1.34 -25.53 -21.15
CA VAL A 453 1.88 -24.85 -19.94
C VAL A 453 0.91 -24.95 -18.76
N ALA A 454 -0.41 -24.88 -18.99
CA ALA A 454 -1.41 -25.07 -17.96
C ALA A 454 -1.31 -26.45 -17.30
N ARG A 455 -1.18 -27.50 -18.12
CA ARG A 455 -0.98 -28.88 -17.62
C ARG A 455 0.30 -29.01 -16.79
N PHE A 456 1.38 -28.37 -17.22
CA PHE A 456 2.61 -28.34 -16.45
C PHE A 456 2.40 -27.60 -15.10
N CYS A 457 1.80 -26.42 -15.10
CA CYS A 457 1.56 -25.63 -13.86
C CYS A 457 0.69 -26.40 -12.85
N ALA A 458 -0.30 -27.17 -13.32
CA ALA A 458 -1.17 -27.97 -12.44
C ALA A 458 -0.40 -29.01 -11.60
N THR A 459 0.73 -29.52 -12.10
CA THR A 459 1.51 -30.57 -11.44
C THR A 459 2.90 -30.13 -10.99
N GLY A 460 3.53 -29.21 -11.72
CA GLY A 460 4.92 -28.78 -11.50
C GLY A 460 5.06 -27.51 -10.68
N ALA A 461 4.07 -26.61 -10.72
CA ALA A 461 4.11 -25.39 -9.93
C ALA A 461 3.81 -25.66 -8.44
N PRO A 462 4.44 -24.89 -7.51
CA PRO A 462 4.07 -24.90 -6.10
C PRO A 462 2.57 -24.67 -5.92
N GLU A 463 1.97 -25.28 -4.90
CA GLU A 463 0.52 -25.22 -4.67
C GLU A 463 -0.01 -23.78 -4.66
N ARG A 464 0.68 -22.88 -3.95
CA ARG A 464 0.36 -21.44 -3.88
C ARG A 464 0.41 -20.70 -5.22
N ALA A 465 1.11 -21.26 -6.22
CA ALA A 465 1.28 -20.64 -7.54
C ALA A 465 0.25 -21.17 -8.58
N ARG A 466 -0.41 -22.29 -8.32
CA ARG A 466 -1.27 -22.96 -9.30
C ARG A 466 -2.47 -22.10 -9.71
N GLU A 467 -3.19 -21.58 -8.73
CA GLU A 467 -4.37 -20.75 -8.98
C GLU A 467 -4.02 -19.44 -9.71
N PRO A 468 -3.03 -18.62 -9.25
CA PRO A 468 -2.61 -17.43 -10.00
C PRO A 468 -2.12 -17.73 -11.42
N CYS A 469 -1.40 -18.83 -11.62
CA CYS A 469 -0.95 -19.23 -12.96
C CYS A 469 -2.12 -19.65 -13.86
N ALA A 470 -3.12 -20.33 -13.31
CA ALA A 470 -4.31 -20.70 -14.07
C ALA A 470 -5.08 -19.46 -14.53
N TRP A 471 -5.27 -18.48 -13.67
CA TRP A 471 -5.91 -17.19 -14.03
C TRP A 471 -5.12 -16.44 -15.10
N ALA A 472 -3.80 -16.35 -14.96
CA ALA A 472 -2.94 -15.70 -15.94
C ALA A 472 -3.04 -16.37 -17.32
N LEU A 473 -3.06 -17.70 -17.37
CA LEU A 473 -3.19 -18.46 -18.61
C LEU A 473 -4.56 -18.26 -19.26
N GLN A 474 -5.64 -18.28 -18.48
CA GLN A 474 -7.00 -17.99 -18.99
C GLN A 474 -7.11 -16.56 -19.54
N ALA A 475 -6.49 -15.58 -18.89
CA ALA A 475 -6.45 -14.22 -19.38
C ALA A 475 -5.71 -14.12 -20.72
N LEU A 476 -4.52 -14.72 -20.79
CA LEU A 476 -3.73 -14.77 -22.02
C LEU A 476 -4.48 -15.49 -23.15
N GLU A 477 -5.29 -16.52 -22.86
CA GLU A 477 -6.10 -17.23 -23.84
C GLU A 477 -7.20 -16.32 -24.43
N LYS A 478 -7.83 -15.48 -23.62
CA LYS A 478 -8.86 -14.51 -24.05
C LYS A 478 -8.28 -13.36 -24.90
N MET A 479 -6.99 -13.03 -24.75
CA MET A 479 -6.34 -11.96 -25.50
C MET A 479 -6.19 -12.30 -26.97
N SER A 480 -6.28 -11.31 -27.86
CA SER A 480 -6.04 -11.45 -29.30
C SER A 480 -4.55 -11.31 -29.65
N GLY A 481 -4.16 -11.85 -30.82
CA GLY A 481 -2.81 -11.71 -31.35
C GLY A 481 -1.88 -12.90 -31.02
N SER A 482 -0.62 -12.81 -31.48
CA SER A 482 0.40 -13.80 -31.19
C SER A 482 0.77 -13.84 -29.71
N LEU A 483 1.31 -14.98 -29.25
CA LEU A 483 1.76 -15.08 -27.85
C LEU A 483 2.76 -13.98 -27.48
N ALA A 484 3.67 -13.61 -28.39
CA ALA A 484 4.60 -12.50 -28.20
C ALA A 484 3.87 -11.16 -27.97
N ALA A 485 2.81 -10.87 -28.75
CA ALA A 485 2.02 -9.66 -28.60
C ALA A 485 1.27 -9.64 -27.26
N ARG A 486 0.65 -10.75 -26.86
CA ARG A 486 -0.02 -10.91 -25.55
C ARG A 486 0.95 -10.68 -24.39
N LEU A 487 2.15 -11.27 -24.46
CA LEU A 487 3.21 -11.09 -23.44
C LEU A 487 3.78 -9.67 -23.41
N MET A 488 3.72 -8.95 -24.53
CA MET A 488 4.12 -7.54 -24.57
C MET A 488 3.10 -6.66 -23.84
N VAL A 489 1.81 -6.89 -24.03
CA VAL A 489 0.73 -6.17 -23.32
C VAL A 489 0.91 -6.30 -21.81
N VAL A 490 0.97 -7.53 -21.30
CA VAL A 490 1.11 -7.77 -19.85
C VAL A 490 2.50 -7.34 -19.30
N GLY A 491 3.52 -7.27 -20.15
CA GLY A 491 4.86 -6.79 -19.78
C GLY A 491 5.00 -5.27 -19.73
N GLN A 492 4.13 -4.51 -20.38
CA GLN A 492 4.15 -3.04 -20.38
C GLN A 492 3.71 -2.48 -19.02
N GLY A 493 2.93 -3.20 -18.22
CA GLY A 493 2.58 -2.84 -16.85
C GLY A 493 3.79 -2.56 -15.94
N ARG A 494 4.96 -3.13 -16.24
CA ARG A 494 6.22 -2.95 -15.48
C ARG A 494 6.89 -1.58 -15.60
N ARG A 495 6.46 -0.69 -16.51
CA ARG A 495 7.13 0.58 -16.82
C ARG A 495 6.22 1.81 -16.80
N ARG A 496 5.01 1.68 -16.28
CA ARG A 496 4.08 2.81 -16.36
C ARG A 496 4.40 3.85 -15.30
N GLU A 497 5.07 4.94 -15.72
CA GLU A 497 4.76 6.27 -15.20
C GLU A 497 3.24 6.48 -15.25
N PRO A 498 2.65 7.35 -14.39
CA PRO A 498 1.21 7.60 -14.41
C PRO A 498 0.75 7.89 -15.84
N GLU A 499 0.10 6.93 -16.48
CA GLU A 499 -0.39 7.09 -17.85
C GLU A 499 -1.65 7.95 -17.78
N GLU A 500 -1.58 9.14 -18.40
CA GLU A 500 -2.77 9.96 -18.57
C GLU A 500 -3.83 9.13 -19.30
N GLY A 501 -5.00 8.98 -18.69
CA GLY A 501 -6.08 8.20 -19.28
C GLY A 501 -6.32 6.82 -18.69
N ALA A 502 -5.54 6.37 -17.71
CA ALA A 502 -5.68 5.05 -17.10
C ALA A 502 -6.74 5.01 -15.99
N VAL A 503 -7.44 3.87 -15.85
CA VAL A 503 -8.27 3.59 -14.66
C VAL A 503 -7.36 3.31 -13.46
N VAL A 504 -7.71 3.88 -12.31
CA VAL A 504 -6.94 3.67 -11.08
C VAL A 504 -7.48 2.45 -10.33
N LEU A 505 -6.64 1.44 -10.13
CA LEU A 505 -6.92 0.31 -9.23
C LEU A 505 -6.15 0.51 -7.94
N SER A 506 -6.85 0.56 -6.80
CA SER A 506 -6.23 0.87 -5.51
C SER A 506 -6.88 0.11 -4.36
N THR A 507 -6.09 -0.17 -3.32
CA THR A 507 -6.70 -0.57 -2.06
C THR A 507 -7.38 0.63 -1.39
N LEU A 508 -8.38 0.35 -0.54
CA LEU A 508 -9.07 1.39 0.25
C LEU A 508 -8.08 2.23 1.07
N HIS A 509 -7.04 1.60 1.64
CA HIS A 509 -5.99 2.30 2.39
C HIS A 509 -5.16 3.24 1.51
N ALA A 510 -4.74 2.79 0.34
CA ALA A 510 -3.92 3.58 -0.58
C ALA A 510 -4.72 4.68 -1.30
N ALA A 511 -6.05 4.57 -1.32
CA ALA A 511 -6.94 5.58 -1.86
C ALA A 511 -7.17 6.77 -0.89
N LYS A 512 -6.72 6.67 0.37
CA LYS A 512 -6.81 7.79 1.33
C LYS A 512 -6.10 9.03 0.78
N GLY A 513 -6.76 10.17 0.87
CA GLY A 513 -6.27 11.45 0.34
C GLY A 513 -6.57 11.71 -1.14
N LEU A 514 -6.94 10.69 -1.90
CA LEU A 514 -7.31 10.83 -3.31
C LEU A 514 -8.79 11.19 -3.47
N GLU A 515 -9.17 11.59 -4.70
CA GLU A 515 -10.56 11.87 -5.09
C GLU A 515 -10.74 11.58 -6.57
N PHE A 516 -11.92 11.07 -6.94
CA PHE A 516 -12.23 10.64 -8.30
C PHE A 516 -13.66 11.00 -8.67
N PRO A 517 -13.93 11.35 -9.92
CA PRO A 517 -15.31 11.56 -10.38
C PRO A 517 -16.19 10.34 -10.10
N HIS A 518 -15.69 9.14 -10.38
CA HIS A 518 -16.41 7.89 -10.25
C HIS A 518 -15.60 6.86 -9.47
N VAL A 519 -16.24 6.17 -8.54
CA VAL A 519 -15.62 5.10 -7.76
C VAL A 519 -16.47 3.82 -7.85
N TRP A 520 -15.78 2.70 -8.05
CA TRP A 520 -16.36 1.37 -7.90
C TRP A 520 -15.66 0.63 -6.76
N MET A 521 -16.40 0.32 -5.70
CA MET A 521 -15.90 -0.53 -4.61
C MET A 521 -16.37 -1.95 -4.85
N ILE A 522 -15.44 -2.86 -5.07
CA ILE A 522 -15.69 -4.29 -5.30
C ILE A 522 -15.59 -5.09 -3.99
N ALA A 523 -16.20 -6.27 -3.99
CA ALA A 523 -16.12 -7.23 -2.88
C ALA A 523 -16.60 -6.63 -1.55
N VAL A 524 -17.71 -5.91 -1.56
CA VAL A 524 -18.34 -5.35 -0.34
C VAL A 524 -19.15 -6.44 0.36
N GLU A 525 -18.43 -7.37 1.04
CA GLU A 525 -18.95 -8.61 1.61
C GLU A 525 -18.48 -8.81 3.04
N GLU A 526 -19.28 -9.53 3.85
CA GLU A 526 -18.85 -9.99 5.17
C GLU A 526 -17.60 -10.87 5.07
N GLY A 527 -16.64 -10.65 5.96
CA GLY A 527 -15.34 -11.34 5.97
C GLY A 527 -14.30 -10.73 5.02
N VAL A 528 -14.73 -9.84 4.10
CA VAL A 528 -13.84 -9.07 3.22
C VAL A 528 -13.84 -7.59 3.64
N LEU A 529 -15.00 -6.98 3.77
CA LEU A 529 -15.21 -5.62 4.26
C LEU A 529 -16.52 -5.58 5.07
N PRO A 530 -16.47 -5.74 6.40
CA PRO A 530 -15.29 -5.79 7.27
C PRO A 530 -14.43 -7.04 7.11
N HIS A 531 -13.11 -6.87 7.22
CA HIS A 531 -12.16 -7.98 7.24
C HIS A 531 -12.19 -8.68 8.60
N LEU A 532 -11.97 -10.02 8.61
CA LEU A 532 -12.06 -10.84 9.82
C LEU A 532 -11.03 -10.45 10.90
N ASP A 533 -9.83 -10.03 10.50
CA ASP A 533 -8.76 -9.64 11.42
C ASP A 533 -8.84 -8.17 11.87
N GLY A 534 -9.75 -7.38 11.27
CA GLY A 534 -9.92 -5.97 11.61
C GLY A 534 -10.99 -5.72 12.68
N THR A 535 -10.88 -4.64 13.44
CA THR A 535 -12.00 -4.18 14.26
C THR A 535 -13.10 -3.61 13.38
N VAL A 536 -14.36 -3.88 13.72
CA VAL A 536 -15.50 -3.41 12.91
C VAL A 536 -15.50 -1.88 12.76
N ASP A 537 -15.07 -1.16 13.80
CA ASP A 537 -15.05 0.31 13.78
C ASP A 537 -13.97 0.87 12.84
N GLU A 538 -12.80 0.24 12.76
CA GLU A 538 -11.74 0.62 11.82
C GLU A 538 -12.12 0.25 10.38
N GLU A 539 -12.66 -0.94 10.17
CA GLU A 539 -13.18 -1.38 8.86
C GLU A 539 -14.33 -0.48 8.38
N ARG A 540 -15.19 0.00 9.30
CA ARG A 540 -16.24 0.98 8.97
C ARG A 540 -15.65 2.32 8.54
N ARG A 541 -14.60 2.80 9.21
CA ARG A 541 -13.84 3.99 8.75
C ARG A 541 -13.22 3.76 7.37
N LEU A 542 -12.69 2.56 7.13
CA LEU A 542 -12.10 2.22 5.85
C LEU A 542 -13.14 2.20 4.72
N CYS A 543 -14.31 1.63 4.97
CA CYS A 543 -15.44 1.68 4.05
C CYS A 543 -15.89 3.14 3.79
N TYR A 544 -16.02 3.94 4.84
CA TYR A 544 -16.32 5.37 4.76
C TYR A 544 -15.27 6.14 3.94
N VAL A 545 -13.98 5.85 4.12
CA VAL A 545 -12.91 6.41 3.29
C VAL A 545 -13.15 6.09 1.83
N GLY A 546 -13.40 4.81 1.48
CA GLY A 546 -13.67 4.39 0.11
C GLY A 546 -14.86 5.11 -0.51
N MET A 547 -16.01 5.13 0.18
CA MET A 547 -17.23 5.80 -0.29
C MET A 547 -17.00 7.29 -0.54
N THR A 548 -16.27 7.97 0.34
CA THR A 548 -16.00 9.42 0.25
C THR A 548 -14.87 9.79 -0.71
N ARG A 549 -14.32 8.83 -1.45
CA ARG A 549 -13.43 9.12 -2.59
C ARG A 549 -14.21 9.56 -3.82
N ALA A 550 -15.49 9.15 -3.94
CA ALA A 550 -16.34 9.45 -5.07
C ALA A 550 -16.88 10.88 -5.01
N GLU A 551 -16.83 11.57 -6.16
CA GLU A 551 -17.41 12.90 -6.30
C GLU A 551 -18.87 12.85 -6.76
N THR A 552 -19.15 12.06 -7.80
CA THR A 552 -20.45 12.05 -8.50
C THR A 552 -21.08 10.67 -8.60
N THR A 553 -20.30 9.60 -8.80
CA THR A 553 -20.83 8.24 -8.92
C THR A 553 -20.11 7.29 -7.98
N LEU A 554 -20.89 6.52 -7.22
CA LEU A 554 -20.40 5.44 -6.37
C LEU A 554 -21.13 4.15 -6.71
N VAL A 555 -20.39 3.12 -7.10
CA VAL A 555 -20.90 1.76 -7.26
C VAL A 555 -20.29 0.89 -6.16
N LEU A 556 -21.15 0.17 -5.45
CA LEU A 556 -20.77 -0.83 -4.44
C LEU A 556 -21.18 -2.19 -5.00
N SER A 557 -20.29 -3.17 -5.02
CA SER A 557 -20.65 -4.48 -5.57
C SER A 557 -20.15 -5.64 -4.72
N TYR A 558 -20.86 -6.77 -4.84
CA TYR A 558 -20.48 -8.03 -4.22
C TYR A 558 -20.88 -9.22 -5.09
N ALA A 559 -20.23 -10.38 -4.85
CA ALA A 559 -20.48 -11.62 -5.54
C ALA A 559 -21.27 -12.58 -4.64
N GLY A 560 -22.38 -13.12 -5.14
CA GLY A 560 -23.31 -13.93 -4.37
C GLY A 560 -22.79 -15.31 -3.96
N ASP A 561 -21.80 -15.85 -4.68
CA ASP A 561 -21.13 -17.12 -4.36
C ASP A 561 -20.00 -16.96 -3.32
N CYS A 562 -19.52 -15.75 -3.10
CA CYS A 562 -18.38 -15.48 -2.22
C CYS A 562 -18.78 -15.18 -0.77
N GLY A 563 -20.06 -14.93 -0.49
CA GLY A 563 -20.53 -14.64 0.88
C GLY A 563 -21.78 -13.78 0.96
N SER A 564 -22.10 -13.36 2.19
CA SER A 564 -23.22 -12.45 2.46
C SER A 564 -22.81 -11.00 2.15
N PRO A 565 -23.77 -10.14 1.77
CA PRO A 565 -23.46 -8.72 1.59
C PRO A 565 -22.95 -8.13 2.90
N SER A 566 -22.02 -7.19 2.79
CA SER A 566 -21.46 -6.48 3.94
C SER A 566 -22.54 -5.82 4.78
N ARG A 567 -22.44 -5.94 6.11
CA ARG A 567 -23.30 -5.19 7.06
C ARG A 567 -23.24 -3.68 6.81
N PHE A 568 -22.15 -3.19 6.27
CA PHE A 568 -21.95 -1.77 5.96
C PHE A 568 -22.93 -1.24 4.92
N LEU A 569 -23.43 -2.09 4.03
CA LEU A 569 -24.52 -1.71 3.12
C LEU A 569 -25.81 -1.40 3.88
N THR A 570 -26.15 -2.24 4.87
CA THR A 570 -27.32 -2.02 5.73
C THR A 570 -27.15 -0.79 6.62
N GLU A 571 -25.98 -0.63 7.26
CA GLU A 571 -25.66 0.52 8.10
C GLU A 571 -25.67 1.84 7.31
N ALA A 572 -25.27 1.82 6.05
CA ALA A 572 -25.38 2.96 5.14
C ALA A 572 -26.81 3.24 4.66
N GLY A 573 -27.78 2.34 4.94
CA GLY A 573 -29.15 2.41 4.44
C GLY A 573 -29.25 2.08 2.94
N LEU A 574 -28.37 1.23 2.44
CA LEU A 574 -28.29 0.75 1.05
C LEU A 574 -28.61 -0.74 0.93
N GLY A 575 -28.79 -1.44 2.06
CA GLY A 575 -29.27 -2.83 2.11
C GLY A 575 -30.75 -2.90 1.68
N ARG A 576 -31.08 -3.98 0.94
CA ARG A 576 -32.47 -4.32 0.62
C ARG A 576 -33.11 -5.07 1.77
#